data_fe4a3b20ca16db166074da866080c123
#
_entry.id   fe4a3b20ca16db166074da866080c123
#
_cell.length_a   1.000
_cell.length_b   1.000
_cell.length_c   1.000
_cell.angle_alpha   90.00
_cell.angle_beta   90.00
_cell.angle_gamma   90.00
#
_symmetry.space_group_name_H-M   'P 1'
#
loop_
_entity.id
_entity.type
_entity.pdbx_description
1 polymer ?
#
loop_
_entity_poly.entity_id
_entity_poly.type
_entity_poly.pdbx_seq_one_letter_code
_entity_poly.pdbx_strand_id
1 'polypeptide(L)'
;MSEINQQAKSAHHAQLRFVALVLVIGLSRHLPLSHPEWSNFSPVLALFLLSGAHLRGFWSWTTPLCAILVTDLIINPSYGVSLLEPFMLITVLSYLLVFLVGKKISGTRSLARLVGGGILGALLFHFLTCGFAWCINPAYAKSFNGLIQALTIGQPGFPPAYLFLRNTMVSTIIFTAVLGWIALRLKEPVSPTTGKASTASTS
;
A
#
# COMPACT_ATOMS: atom_id res chain seq x y z
N MET A 1 24.63 -24.35 -16.64
CA MET A 1 24.51 -24.63 -15.19
C MET A 1 24.50 -23.39 -14.33
N SER A 2 25.23 -22.31 -14.67
CA SER A 2 25.26 -21.04 -13.92
C SER A 2 23.95 -20.26 -13.97
N GLU A 3 23.27 -20.18 -15.14
CA GLU A 3 22.02 -19.42 -15.32
C GLU A 3 20.85 -20.03 -14.57
N ILE A 4 20.71 -21.36 -14.55
CA ILE A 4 19.65 -22.07 -13.80
C ILE A 4 19.81 -21.80 -12.29
N ASN A 5 21.04 -21.81 -11.78
CA ASN A 5 21.31 -21.49 -10.38
C ASN A 5 21.01 -20.03 -10.03
N GLN A 6 21.24 -19.12 -10.97
CA GLN A 6 20.97 -17.69 -10.78
C GLN A 6 19.46 -17.39 -10.80
N GLN A 7 18.71 -18.05 -11.69
CA GLN A 7 17.23 -17.99 -11.72
C GLN A 7 16.60 -18.58 -10.45
N ALA A 8 17.10 -19.73 -9.98
CA ALA A 8 16.61 -20.35 -8.75
C ALA A 8 16.86 -19.47 -7.52
N LYS A 9 18.03 -18.83 -7.41
CA LYS A 9 18.33 -17.86 -6.33
C LYS A 9 17.43 -16.63 -6.41
N SER A 10 17.18 -16.09 -7.60
CA SER A 10 16.31 -14.93 -7.80
C SER A 10 14.86 -15.25 -7.39
N ALA A 11 14.35 -16.42 -7.77
CA ALA A 11 13.01 -16.87 -7.39
C ALA A 11 12.89 -17.06 -5.87
N HIS A 12 13.89 -17.66 -5.24
CA HIS A 12 13.92 -17.84 -3.78
C HIS A 12 13.91 -16.50 -3.02
N HIS A 13 14.69 -15.53 -3.45
CA HIS A 13 14.68 -14.19 -2.86
C HIS A 13 13.34 -13.47 -3.06
N ALA A 14 12.68 -13.66 -4.19
CA ALA A 14 11.35 -13.11 -4.43
C ALA A 14 10.29 -13.72 -3.48
N GLN A 15 10.36 -15.04 -3.26
CA GLN A 15 9.48 -15.73 -2.31
C GLN A 15 9.71 -15.24 -0.87
N LEU A 16 10.95 -15.13 -0.43
CA LEU A 16 11.28 -14.63 0.91
C LEU A 16 10.78 -13.19 1.12
N ARG A 17 10.92 -12.31 0.12
CA ARG A 17 10.40 -10.94 0.17
C ARG A 17 8.88 -10.91 0.27
N PHE A 18 8.19 -11.78 -0.47
CA PHE A 18 6.74 -11.90 -0.42
C PHE A 18 6.26 -12.38 0.95
N VAL A 19 6.87 -13.43 1.50
CA VAL A 19 6.56 -13.94 2.84
C VAL A 19 6.80 -12.86 3.90
N ALA A 20 7.94 -12.17 3.85
CA ALA A 20 8.23 -11.07 4.78
C ALA A 20 7.17 -9.95 4.69
N LEU A 21 6.71 -9.62 3.48
CA LEU A 21 5.66 -8.65 3.25
C LEU A 21 4.33 -9.07 3.89
N VAL A 22 3.91 -10.32 3.67
CA VAL A 22 2.69 -10.90 4.26
C VAL A 22 2.76 -10.87 5.78
N LEU A 23 3.91 -11.25 6.36
CA LEU A 23 4.11 -11.21 7.82
C LEU A 23 4.02 -9.79 8.38
N VAL A 24 4.65 -8.80 7.74
CA VAL A 24 4.60 -7.40 8.19
C VAL A 24 3.17 -6.87 8.12
N ILE A 25 2.44 -7.14 7.03
CA ILE A 25 1.03 -6.74 6.91
C ILE A 25 0.20 -7.45 7.97
N GLY A 26 0.34 -8.77 8.10
CA GLY A 26 -0.41 -9.57 9.06
C GLY A 26 -0.22 -9.08 10.49
N LEU A 27 1.03 -8.91 10.93
CA LEU A 27 1.36 -8.41 12.26
C LEU A 27 0.77 -7.01 12.51
N SER A 28 0.89 -6.09 11.54
CA SER A 28 0.35 -4.74 11.69
C SER A 28 -1.19 -4.73 11.82
N ARG A 29 -1.87 -5.67 11.18
CA ARG A 29 -3.34 -5.80 11.22
C ARG A 29 -3.84 -6.50 12.47
N HIS A 30 -2.99 -7.23 13.20
CA HIS A 30 -3.33 -7.80 14.50
C HIS A 30 -3.32 -6.76 15.64
N LEU A 31 -2.58 -5.67 15.50
CA LEU A 31 -2.49 -4.62 16.52
C LEU A 31 -3.86 -4.12 17.00
N PRO A 32 -4.84 -3.83 16.12
CA PRO A 32 -6.15 -3.33 16.53
C PRO A 32 -6.98 -4.31 17.35
N LEU A 33 -6.72 -5.62 17.31
CA LEU A 33 -7.44 -6.60 18.14
C LEU A 33 -7.20 -6.38 19.62
N SER A 34 -5.97 -6.03 20.00
CA SER A 34 -5.60 -5.72 21.39
C SER A 34 -5.66 -4.22 21.68
N HIS A 35 -5.53 -3.39 20.65
CA HIS A 35 -5.39 -1.94 20.71
C HIS A 35 -6.23 -1.26 19.62
N PRO A 36 -7.55 -1.07 19.84
CA PRO A 36 -8.45 -0.45 18.86
C PRO A 36 -8.00 0.95 18.40
N GLU A 37 -7.24 1.66 19.25
CA GLU A 37 -6.67 2.97 18.94
C GLU A 37 -5.63 2.93 17.81
N TRP A 38 -5.09 1.75 17.46
CA TRP A 38 -4.18 1.52 16.34
C TRP A 38 -4.87 1.02 15.07
N SER A 39 -6.20 1.05 15.02
CA SER A 39 -6.95 0.68 13.83
C SER A 39 -6.46 1.44 12.60
N ASN A 40 -6.34 0.74 11.46
CA ASN A 40 -5.78 1.25 10.20
C ASN A 40 -4.28 1.60 10.20
N PHE A 41 -3.53 1.32 11.28
CA PHE A 41 -2.08 1.42 11.25
C PHE A 41 -1.50 0.23 10.49
N SER A 42 -1.24 0.41 9.18
CA SER A 42 -0.85 -0.67 8.28
C SER A 42 0.03 -0.17 7.12
N PRO A 43 0.97 -0.99 6.60
CA PRO A 43 1.78 -0.65 5.44
C PRO A 43 1.02 -0.72 4.09
N VAL A 44 -0.25 -1.14 4.08
CA VAL A 44 -0.99 -1.49 2.87
C VAL A 44 -1.01 -0.35 1.83
N LEU A 45 -1.34 0.87 2.22
CA LEU A 45 -1.37 1.99 1.27
C LEU A 45 0.01 2.31 0.71
N ALA A 46 1.06 2.25 1.55
CA ALA A 46 2.43 2.43 1.10
C ALA A 46 2.84 1.37 0.06
N LEU A 47 2.40 0.12 0.26
CA LEU A 47 2.70 -0.97 -0.67
C LEU A 47 2.02 -0.77 -2.03
N PHE A 48 0.73 -0.39 -2.07
CA PHE A 48 0.06 -0.11 -3.34
C PHE A 48 0.68 1.09 -4.05
N LEU A 49 0.98 2.16 -3.33
CA LEU A 49 1.66 3.33 -3.88
C LEU A 49 3.02 2.98 -4.50
N LEU A 50 3.87 2.30 -3.73
CA LEU A 50 5.23 1.95 -4.15
C LEU A 50 5.23 0.90 -5.26
N SER A 51 4.31 -0.05 -5.23
CA SER A 51 4.11 -0.99 -6.33
C SER A 51 3.75 -0.26 -7.62
N GLY A 52 2.83 0.70 -7.57
CA GLY A 52 2.51 1.55 -8.71
C GLY A 52 3.69 2.37 -9.21
N ALA A 53 4.49 2.92 -8.30
CA ALA A 53 5.63 3.79 -8.63
C ALA A 53 6.85 3.03 -9.18
N HIS A 54 7.09 1.80 -8.73
CA HIS A 54 8.34 1.09 -9.00
C HIS A 54 8.22 -0.21 -9.76
N LEU A 55 7.07 -0.90 -9.69
CA LEU A 55 6.85 -2.16 -10.38
C LEU A 55 6.14 -1.96 -11.73
N ARG A 56 6.35 -2.90 -12.65
CA ARG A 56 5.75 -2.89 -13.98
C ARG A 56 5.01 -4.20 -14.28
N GLY A 57 4.07 -4.14 -15.24
CA GLY A 57 3.34 -5.29 -15.71
C GLY A 57 2.35 -5.84 -14.68
N PHE A 58 1.95 -7.09 -14.88
CA PHE A 58 0.95 -7.80 -14.09
C PHE A 58 1.30 -7.82 -12.58
N TRP A 59 2.56 -8.09 -12.23
CA TRP A 59 3.01 -8.22 -10.84
C TRP A 59 2.93 -6.92 -10.03
N SER A 60 2.79 -5.76 -10.70
CA SER A 60 2.75 -4.47 -9.99
C SER A 60 1.52 -4.28 -9.11
N TRP A 61 0.37 -4.82 -9.50
CA TRP A 61 -0.87 -4.71 -8.74
C TRP A 61 -1.27 -6.02 -8.06
N THR A 62 -0.89 -7.17 -8.64
CA THR A 62 -1.23 -8.49 -8.09
C THR A 62 -0.48 -8.79 -6.80
N THR A 63 0.80 -8.42 -6.69
CA THR A 63 1.60 -8.68 -5.48
C THR A 63 0.98 -8.07 -4.22
N PRO A 64 0.68 -6.74 -4.15
CA PRO A 64 0.05 -6.18 -2.97
C PRO A 64 -1.38 -6.71 -2.76
N LEU A 65 -2.13 -6.97 -3.83
CA LEU A 65 -3.48 -7.53 -3.73
C LEU A 65 -3.46 -8.95 -3.14
N CYS A 66 -2.59 -9.83 -3.63
CA CYS A 66 -2.44 -11.18 -3.08
C CYS A 66 -2.00 -11.15 -1.61
N ALA A 67 -1.08 -10.25 -1.25
CA ALA A 67 -0.64 -10.10 0.14
C ALA A 67 -1.81 -9.73 1.07
N ILE A 68 -2.71 -8.83 0.63
CA ILE A 68 -3.90 -8.48 1.41
C ILE A 68 -4.87 -9.64 1.49
N LEU A 69 -5.19 -10.29 0.37
CA LEU A 69 -6.12 -11.42 0.37
C LEU A 69 -5.64 -12.53 1.28
N VAL A 70 -4.34 -12.86 1.26
CA VAL A 70 -3.76 -13.87 2.17
C VAL A 70 -3.88 -13.44 3.63
N THR A 71 -3.61 -12.16 3.94
CA THR A 71 -3.75 -11.69 5.33
C THR A 71 -5.21 -11.60 5.76
N ASP A 72 -6.14 -11.25 4.87
CA ASP A 72 -7.57 -11.22 5.16
C ASP A 72 -8.12 -12.61 5.47
N LEU A 73 -7.71 -13.64 4.72
CA LEU A 73 -8.06 -15.05 5.00
C LEU A 73 -7.65 -15.49 6.41
N ILE A 74 -6.52 -14.98 6.91
CA ILE A 74 -5.98 -15.34 8.23
C ILE A 74 -6.64 -14.50 9.34
N ILE A 75 -6.87 -13.21 9.11
CA ILE A 75 -7.22 -12.24 10.16
C ILE A 75 -8.72 -12.03 10.28
N ASN A 76 -9.49 -12.03 9.18
CA ASN A 76 -10.93 -11.76 9.21
C ASN A 76 -11.72 -12.69 10.14
N PRO A 77 -11.40 -13.99 10.26
CA PRO A 77 -12.05 -14.85 11.25
C PRO A 77 -11.90 -14.35 12.68
N SER A 78 -10.75 -13.74 13.03
CA SER A 78 -10.49 -13.16 14.35
C SER A 78 -11.33 -11.91 14.65
N TYR A 79 -11.82 -11.24 13.60
CA TYR A 79 -12.72 -10.08 13.70
C TYR A 79 -14.20 -10.44 13.56
N GLY A 80 -14.53 -11.71 13.29
CA GLY A 80 -15.89 -12.13 12.98
C GLY A 80 -16.44 -11.51 11.67
N VAL A 81 -15.55 -11.10 10.76
CA VAL A 81 -15.90 -10.41 9.51
C VAL A 81 -15.79 -11.38 8.35
N SER A 82 -16.78 -11.34 7.45
CA SER A 82 -16.74 -12.14 6.21
C SER A 82 -15.77 -11.53 5.20
N LEU A 83 -15.22 -12.40 4.30
CA LEU A 83 -14.33 -11.94 3.22
C LEU A 83 -15.05 -11.12 2.16
N LEU A 84 -16.36 -11.32 1.98
CA LEU A 84 -17.16 -10.67 0.94
C LEU A 84 -18.20 -9.76 1.59
N GLU A 85 -17.76 -8.57 1.95
CA GLU A 85 -18.66 -7.53 2.43
C GLU A 85 -18.70 -6.37 1.43
N PRO A 86 -19.85 -5.65 1.33
CA PRO A 86 -19.95 -4.47 0.46
C PRO A 86 -18.87 -3.43 0.69
N PHE A 87 -18.42 -3.30 1.95
CA PHE A 87 -17.34 -2.38 2.32
C PHE A 87 -15.99 -2.76 1.71
N MET A 88 -15.77 -4.03 1.39
CA MET A 88 -14.54 -4.49 0.71
C MET A 88 -14.41 -3.90 -0.68
N LEU A 89 -15.51 -3.68 -1.41
CA LEU A 89 -15.47 -3.10 -2.75
C LEU A 89 -14.87 -1.69 -2.74
N ILE A 90 -15.32 -0.83 -1.82
CA ILE A 90 -14.79 0.54 -1.72
C ILE A 90 -13.35 0.53 -1.22
N THR A 91 -13.00 -0.41 -0.35
CA THR A 91 -11.62 -0.57 0.14
C THR A 91 -10.67 -0.95 -1.00
N VAL A 92 -11.02 -1.95 -1.81
CA VAL A 92 -10.23 -2.37 -2.98
C VAL A 92 -10.15 -1.26 -4.03
N LEU A 93 -11.25 -0.56 -4.30
CA LEU A 93 -11.26 0.61 -5.18
C LEU A 93 -10.31 1.70 -4.68
N SER A 94 -10.32 1.96 -3.38
CA SER A 94 -9.42 2.95 -2.76
C SER A 94 -7.95 2.54 -2.91
N TYR A 95 -7.62 1.26 -2.73
CA TYR A 95 -6.27 0.74 -2.97
C TYR A 95 -5.84 0.87 -4.43
N LEU A 96 -6.77 0.61 -5.37
CA LEU A 96 -6.50 0.79 -6.79
C LEU A 96 -6.20 2.26 -7.11
N LEU A 97 -6.94 3.21 -6.55
CA LEU A 97 -6.67 4.64 -6.74
C LEU A 97 -5.32 5.05 -6.17
N VAL A 98 -4.93 4.54 -4.99
CA VAL A 98 -3.59 4.78 -4.44
C VAL A 98 -2.50 4.19 -5.34
N PHE A 99 -2.72 3.01 -5.90
CA PHE A 99 -1.83 2.41 -6.90
C PHE A 99 -1.71 3.29 -8.16
N LEU A 100 -2.81 3.87 -8.65
CA LEU A 100 -2.80 4.78 -9.80
C LEU A 100 -2.06 6.10 -9.49
N VAL A 101 -2.17 6.62 -8.26
CA VAL A 101 -1.32 7.73 -7.79
C VAL A 101 0.15 7.33 -7.89
N GLY A 102 0.52 6.13 -7.44
CA GLY A 102 1.86 5.58 -7.58
C GLY A 102 2.31 5.49 -9.05
N LYS A 103 1.44 5.02 -9.94
CA LYS A 103 1.69 4.99 -11.39
C LYS A 103 1.98 6.37 -11.96
N LYS A 104 1.24 7.38 -11.54
CA LYS A 104 1.40 8.76 -12.04
C LYS A 104 2.74 9.37 -11.64
N ILE A 105 3.30 8.98 -10.50
CA ILE A 105 4.63 9.39 -10.04
C ILE A 105 5.73 8.35 -10.36
N SER A 106 5.43 7.42 -11.24
CA SER A 106 6.35 6.36 -11.67
C SER A 106 7.68 6.93 -12.18
N GLY A 107 8.78 6.25 -11.86
CA GLY A 107 10.13 6.68 -12.24
C GLY A 107 10.72 7.79 -11.36
N THR A 108 9.96 8.36 -10.43
CA THR A 108 10.52 9.36 -9.50
C THR A 108 11.66 8.80 -8.67
N ARG A 109 12.68 9.64 -8.44
CA ARG A 109 13.76 9.40 -7.48
C ARG A 109 13.63 10.27 -6.23
N SER A 110 12.54 11.01 -6.10
CA SER A 110 12.29 11.92 -4.98
C SER A 110 11.48 11.21 -3.89
N LEU A 111 12.07 11.02 -2.73
CA LEU A 111 11.38 10.50 -1.54
C LEU A 111 10.21 11.40 -1.14
N ALA A 112 10.39 12.72 -1.24
CA ALA A 112 9.33 13.68 -0.92
C ALA A 112 8.09 13.51 -1.84
N ARG A 113 8.28 13.21 -3.13
CA ARG A 113 7.16 12.90 -4.04
C ARG A 113 6.46 11.60 -3.66
N LEU A 114 7.20 10.57 -3.25
CA LEU A 114 6.61 9.31 -2.77
C LEU A 114 5.78 9.54 -1.51
N VAL A 115 6.34 10.25 -0.52
CA VAL A 115 5.63 10.57 0.73
C VAL A 115 4.41 11.46 0.46
N GLY A 116 4.54 12.48 -0.39
CA GLY A 116 3.40 13.32 -0.82
C GLY A 116 2.29 12.51 -1.51
N GLY A 117 2.67 11.56 -2.38
CA GLY A 117 1.73 10.60 -2.97
C GLY A 117 1.06 9.71 -1.92
N GLY A 118 1.79 9.30 -0.89
CA GLY A 118 1.25 8.54 0.25
C GLY A 118 0.24 9.34 1.06
N ILE A 119 0.54 10.60 1.37
CA ILE A 119 -0.37 11.53 2.06
C ILE A 119 -1.67 11.68 1.25
N LEU A 120 -1.56 11.97 -0.05
CA LEU A 120 -2.73 12.05 -0.93
C LEU A 120 -3.51 10.72 -0.93
N GLY A 121 -2.82 9.58 -1.01
CA GLY A 121 -3.42 8.26 -0.94
C GLY A 121 -4.20 8.01 0.36
N ALA A 122 -3.66 8.41 1.50
CA ALA A 122 -4.31 8.28 2.81
C ALA A 122 -5.57 9.16 2.91
N LEU A 123 -5.52 10.38 2.38
CA LEU A 123 -6.68 11.28 2.32
C LEU A 123 -7.77 10.71 1.41
N LEU A 124 -7.42 10.22 0.22
CA LEU A 124 -8.37 9.60 -0.71
C LEU A 124 -9.01 8.35 -0.09
N PHE A 125 -8.21 7.49 0.53
CA PHE A 125 -8.71 6.29 1.21
C PHE A 125 -9.73 6.66 2.30
N HIS A 126 -9.39 7.59 3.17
CA HIS A 126 -10.27 8.03 4.25
C HIS A 126 -11.57 8.63 3.72
N PHE A 127 -11.47 9.53 2.75
CA PHE A 127 -12.65 10.18 2.16
C PHE A 127 -13.58 9.17 1.50
N LEU A 128 -13.05 8.23 0.74
CA LEU A 128 -13.84 7.23 0.03
C LEU A 128 -14.50 6.24 1.00
N THR A 129 -13.76 5.73 1.97
CA THR A 129 -14.29 4.73 2.91
C THR A 129 -15.30 5.34 3.88
N CYS A 130 -15.03 6.51 4.44
CA CYS A 130 -15.97 7.20 5.32
C CYS A 130 -17.18 7.76 4.53
N GLY A 131 -16.97 8.27 3.32
CA GLY A 131 -18.06 8.70 2.43
C GLY A 131 -18.98 7.54 2.04
N PHE A 132 -18.40 6.38 1.73
CA PHE A 132 -19.19 5.17 1.47
C PHE A 132 -19.97 4.71 2.72
N ALA A 133 -19.32 4.71 3.88
CA ALA A 133 -19.99 4.42 5.15
C ALA A 133 -21.17 5.38 5.37
N TRP A 134 -21.00 6.67 5.12
CA TRP A 134 -22.10 7.64 5.17
C TRP A 134 -23.20 7.29 4.19
N CYS A 135 -22.89 6.86 2.97
CA CYS A 135 -23.89 6.51 1.96
C CYS A 135 -24.75 5.30 2.36
N ILE A 136 -24.13 4.23 2.87
CA ILE A 136 -24.83 2.97 3.10
C ILE A 136 -25.37 2.79 4.51
N ASN A 137 -24.79 3.46 5.51
CA ASN A 137 -25.17 3.25 6.90
C ASN A 137 -26.33 4.19 7.30
N PRO A 138 -27.47 3.63 7.74
CA PRO A 138 -28.65 4.40 8.14
C PRO A 138 -28.46 5.24 9.40
N ALA A 139 -27.43 4.95 10.22
CA ALA A 139 -27.14 5.72 11.42
C ALA A 139 -26.60 7.13 11.13
N TYR A 140 -26.15 7.40 9.89
CA TYR A 140 -25.77 8.75 9.48
C TYR A 140 -26.92 9.49 8.82
N ALA A 141 -27.17 10.73 9.25
CA ALA A 141 -28.08 11.61 8.53
C ALA A 141 -27.57 11.83 7.09
N LYS A 142 -28.47 11.75 6.10
CA LYS A 142 -28.14 11.97 4.68
C LYS A 142 -28.10 13.48 4.37
N SER A 143 -27.21 14.17 5.06
CA SER A 143 -26.98 15.61 4.99
C SER A 143 -25.49 15.92 4.99
N PHE A 144 -25.13 17.15 4.67
CA PHE A 144 -23.73 17.61 4.75
C PHE A 144 -23.15 17.43 6.15
N ASN A 145 -23.92 17.73 7.20
CA ASN A 145 -23.49 17.51 8.59
C ASN A 145 -23.24 16.03 8.90
N GLY A 146 -24.08 15.14 8.37
CA GLY A 146 -23.87 13.69 8.52
C GLY A 146 -22.63 13.19 7.78
N LEU A 147 -22.28 13.77 6.64
CA LEU A 147 -21.02 13.49 5.94
C LEU A 147 -19.81 13.97 6.76
N ILE A 148 -19.87 15.20 7.29
CA ILE A 148 -18.80 15.72 8.18
C ILE A 148 -18.65 14.83 9.41
N GLN A 149 -19.76 14.39 10.01
CA GLN A 149 -19.75 13.44 11.12
C GLN A 149 -19.01 12.15 10.73
N ALA A 150 -19.34 11.55 9.59
CA ALA A 150 -18.71 10.31 9.12
C ALA A 150 -17.19 10.49 8.88
N LEU A 151 -16.77 11.64 8.38
CA LEU A 151 -15.37 11.95 8.12
C LEU A 151 -14.57 12.30 9.38
N THR A 152 -15.23 12.68 10.49
CA THR A 152 -14.55 13.20 11.69
C THR A 152 -14.76 12.31 12.92
N ILE A 153 -15.93 12.40 13.53
CA ILE A 153 -16.23 11.71 14.79
C ILE A 153 -16.77 10.29 14.61
N GLY A 154 -17.29 9.97 13.41
CA GLY A 154 -17.82 8.63 13.14
C GLY A 154 -19.15 8.35 13.85
N GLN A 155 -19.38 7.08 14.19
CA GLN A 155 -20.56 6.60 14.91
C GLN A 155 -20.31 6.51 16.42
N PRO A 156 -21.31 6.82 17.25
CA PRO A 156 -21.26 6.53 18.69
C PRO A 156 -21.00 5.04 18.93
N GLY A 157 -20.13 4.72 19.91
CA GLY A 157 -19.78 3.34 20.25
C GLY A 157 -18.59 2.78 19.46
N PHE A 158 -18.07 3.51 18.46
CA PHE A 158 -16.87 3.16 17.71
C PHE A 158 -15.79 4.21 17.89
N PRO A 159 -14.50 3.87 17.65
CA PRO A 159 -13.42 4.86 17.65
C PRO A 159 -13.70 5.99 16.65
N PRO A 160 -13.38 7.24 16.98
CA PRO A 160 -13.60 8.36 16.07
C PRO A 160 -12.91 8.20 14.72
N ALA A 161 -13.57 8.62 13.63
CA ALA A 161 -13.04 8.47 12.28
C ALA A 161 -11.72 9.21 12.06
N TYR A 162 -11.47 10.33 12.75
CA TYR A 162 -10.19 11.03 12.68
C TYR A 162 -9.02 10.22 13.23
N LEU A 163 -9.24 9.26 14.15
CA LEU A 163 -8.18 8.34 14.61
C LEU A 163 -7.75 7.39 13.48
N PHE A 164 -8.70 6.89 12.70
CA PHE A 164 -8.38 6.08 11.52
C PHE A 164 -7.58 6.87 10.51
N LEU A 165 -7.95 8.14 10.23
CA LEU A 165 -7.19 9.02 9.35
C LEU A 165 -5.77 9.24 9.88
N ARG A 166 -5.64 9.59 11.15
CA ARG A 166 -4.33 9.80 11.81
C ARG A 166 -3.44 8.57 11.62
N ASN A 167 -3.94 7.39 11.97
CA ASN A 167 -3.17 6.15 11.92
C ASN A 167 -2.80 5.77 10.49
N THR A 168 -3.74 5.88 9.55
CA THR A 168 -3.48 5.66 8.12
C THR A 168 -2.43 6.64 7.60
N MET A 169 -2.51 7.90 7.96
CA MET A 169 -1.56 8.93 7.54
C MET A 169 -0.16 8.64 8.08
N VAL A 170 -0.05 8.43 9.40
CA VAL A 170 1.24 8.17 10.08
C VAL A 170 1.88 6.89 9.55
N SER A 171 1.12 5.79 9.48
CA SER A 171 1.65 4.53 8.94
C SER A 171 2.08 4.66 7.48
N THR A 172 1.27 5.32 6.65
CA THR A 172 1.59 5.50 5.22
C THR A 172 2.85 6.35 5.06
N ILE A 173 3.02 7.42 5.82
CA ILE A 173 4.24 8.25 5.81
C ILE A 173 5.46 7.41 6.20
N ILE A 174 5.39 6.71 7.33
CA ILE A 174 6.51 5.90 7.85
C ILE A 174 6.89 4.81 6.85
N PHE A 175 5.93 3.98 6.43
CA PHE A 175 6.20 2.88 5.53
C PHE A 175 6.61 3.34 4.13
N THR A 176 6.03 4.43 3.61
CA THR A 176 6.46 5.00 2.33
C THR A 176 7.87 5.58 2.42
N ALA A 177 8.22 6.24 3.53
CA ALA A 177 9.56 6.78 3.73
C ALA A 177 10.60 5.66 3.81
N VAL A 178 10.36 4.64 4.63
CA VAL A 178 11.30 3.53 4.83
C VAL A 178 11.44 2.68 3.56
N LEU A 179 10.32 2.16 3.05
CA LEU A 179 10.33 1.26 1.89
C LEU A 179 10.68 2.01 0.60
N GLY A 180 10.25 3.26 0.46
CA GLY A 180 10.61 4.12 -0.66
C GLY A 180 12.10 4.45 -0.67
N TRP A 181 12.68 4.76 0.49
CA TRP A 181 14.13 4.96 0.61
C TRP A 181 14.92 3.70 0.20
N ILE A 182 14.50 2.52 0.69
CA ILE A 182 15.10 1.24 0.30
C ILE A 182 14.97 1.03 -1.21
N ALA A 183 13.79 1.23 -1.79
CA ALA A 183 13.56 1.06 -3.21
C ALA A 183 14.40 2.01 -4.07
N LEU A 184 14.61 3.25 -3.62
CA LEU A 184 15.46 4.22 -4.29
C LEU A 184 16.96 3.85 -4.24
N ARG A 185 17.41 3.24 -3.13
CA ARG A 185 18.80 2.79 -2.96
C ARG A 185 19.12 1.53 -3.78
N LEU A 186 18.14 0.63 -3.94
CA LEU A 186 18.31 -0.60 -4.71
C LEU A 186 18.29 -0.37 -6.24
N LYS A 187 17.87 0.80 -6.71
CA LYS A 187 18.03 1.22 -8.12
C LYS A 187 19.46 1.72 -8.32
N GLU A 188 20.43 0.81 -8.48
CA GLU A 188 21.76 1.20 -8.90
C GLU A 188 21.71 1.98 -10.23
N PRO A 189 22.55 3.02 -10.39
CA PRO A 189 22.71 3.65 -11.69
C PRO A 189 23.27 2.59 -12.65
N VAL A 190 22.56 2.37 -13.75
CA VAL A 190 23.14 1.63 -14.90
C VAL A 190 24.37 2.42 -15.31
N SER A 191 25.55 1.88 -14.98
CA SER A 191 26.81 2.45 -15.45
C SER A 191 26.75 2.52 -16.97
N PRO A 192 26.99 3.68 -17.60
CA PRO A 192 27.09 3.74 -19.05
C PRO A 192 28.23 2.82 -19.45
N THR A 193 27.90 1.77 -20.18
CA THR A 193 28.88 0.91 -20.82
C THR A 193 29.72 1.81 -21.72
N THR A 194 30.89 2.20 -21.28
CA THR A 194 31.92 2.84 -22.10
C THR A 194 32.29 1.84 -23.18
N GLY A 195 31.55 1.89 -24.29
CA GLY A 195 31.99 1.26 -25.53
C GLY A 195 33.29 1.87 -25.91
N LYS A 196 34.42 1.22 -25.53
CA LYS A 196 35.72 1.44 -26.17
C LYS A 196 35.52 1.06 -27.63
N ALA A 197 35.28 2.07 -28.47
CA ALA A 197 35.53 1.93 -29.90
C ALA A 197 37.02 1.64 -30.08
N SER A 198 37.32 0.36 -30.32
CA SER A 198 38.65 -0.04 -30.82
C SER A 198 38.79 0.48 -32.24
N THR A 199 39.38 1.64 -32.41
CA THR A 199 39.92 2.05 -33.70
C THR A 199 41.12 1.17 -34.00
N ALA A 200 40.86 0.09 -34.70
CA ALA A 200 41.95 -0.64 -35.36
C ALA A 200 42.45 0.22 -36.51
N SER A 201 43.63 0.81 -36.31
CA SER A 201 44.47 1.40 -37.35
C SER A 201 45.02 0.28 -38.21
N THR A 202 44.59 0.22 -39.47
CA THR A 202 45.27 -0.52 -40.51
C THR A 202 46.21 0.42 -41.24
N SER A 203 47.48 0.21 -41.05
CA SER A 203 48.54 0.63 -41.95
C SER A 203 48.96 -0.52 -42.83
#